data_a1a080b40e7ac27d8019cc12ddc402de
#
_entry.id   a1a080b40e7ac27d8019cc12ddc402de
#
_cell.length_a   1.000
_cell.length_b   1.000
_cell.length_c   1.000
_cell.angle_alpha   90.00
_cell.angle_beta   90.00
_cell.angle_gamma   90.00
#
_symmetry.space_group_name_H-M   'P 1'
#
loop_
_entity.id
_entity.type
_entity.pdbx_description
1 polymer ?
#
loop_
_entity_poly.entity_id
_entity_poly.type
_entity_poly.pdbx_seq_one_letter_code
_entity_poly.pdbx_strand_id
1 'polypeptide(L)'
;MIRSFPIPCPDGFRSEEFRAASRASPAIIFICPYGTSISTLRWAIRRVRRAGYHVMAYETTTAVFMAADPAILCDLICAMRKDLESQISRLRSEGVTEFGFFGSSLGSFILYNCIGDAIPALRWGVFNTGGDIAQGMWRLDGARRQHVLRGWSLPRLEAAWADLQWPKFGRLDGCRFVFVSSRHDTIAPLDDIAPYLGPMRQAGAQVSVLEVRAIGHLTTIVAGLWQAPRIIAMARPG
;
A
#
# COMPACT_ATOMS: atom_id res chain seq x y z
N MET A 1 16.21 17.52 -13.62
CA MET A 1 14.97 18.31 -13.72
C MET A 1 13.83 17.41 -13.26
N ILE A 2 13.17 17.72 -12.15
CA ILE A 2 12.07 16.90 -11.60
C ILE A 2 10.81 17.35 -12.32
N ARG A 3 10.32 16.56 -13.26
CA ARG A 3 8.98 16.78 -13.81
C ARG A 3 7.99 16.04 -12.91
N SER A 4 7.31 16.77 -12.05
CA SER A 4 6.10 16.31 -11.38
C SER A 4 4.93 16.69 -12.27
N PHE A 5 4.21 15.73 -12.77
CA PHE A 5 2.94 15.97 -13.47
C PHE A 5 1.83 15.52 -12.52
N PRO A 6 1.09 16.44 -11.88
CA PRO A 6 -0.12 16.05 -11.19
C PRO A 6 -1.12 15.57 -12.25
N ILE A 7 -1.48 14.29 -12.18
CA ILE A 7 -2.58 13.76 -12.98
C ILE A 7 -3.84 13.97 -12.13
N PRO A 8 -4.78 14.81 -12.55
CA PRO A 8 -6.05 14.96 -11.86
C PRO A 8 -6.80 13.64 -11.97
N CYS A 9 -7.11 13.00 -10.84
CA CYS A 9 -7.95 11.83 -10.82
C CYS A 9 -9.22 12.16 -10.02
N PRO A 10 -10.40 12.13 -10.64
CA PRO A 10 -11.67 12.45 -9.99
C PRO A 10 -12.07 11.42 -8.92
N ASP A 11 -11.40 10.27 -8.86
CA ASP A 11 -11.85 9.08 -8.13
C ASP A 11 -11.30 8.97 -6.70
N GLY A 12 -10.99 10.07 -6.04
CA GLY A 12 -10.61 10.07 -4.62
C GLY A 12 -9.13 9.78 -4.31
N PHE A 13 -8.26 9.72 -5.33
CA PHE A 13 -6.81 9.64 -5.18
C PHE A 13 -6.09 10.58 -6.16
N ARG A 14 -4.81 10.82 -5.90
CA ARG A 14 -3.90 11.58 -6.76
C ARG A 14 -2.61 10.81 -6.93
N SER A 15 -1.98 10.91 -8.11
CA SER A 15 -0.68 10.30 -8.38
C SER A 15 0.36 11.32 -8.86
N GLU A 16 1.63 11.03 -8.60
CA GLU A 16 2.79 11.81 -9.05
C GLU A 16 3.93 10.85 -9.42
N GLU A 17 4.58 11.09 -10.56
CA GLU A 17 5.67 10.25 -11.06
C GLU A 17 7.04 10.88 -10.77
N PHE A 18 7.96 10.09 -10.24
CA PHE A 18 9.36 10.44 -9.98
C PHE A 18 10.30 9.52 -10.77
N ARG A 19 10.84 10.02 -11.86
CA ARG A 19 11.70 9.20 -12.75
C ARG A 19 13.10 9.00 -12.21
N ALA A 20 13.63 7.78 -12.32
CA ALA A 20 15.03 7.47 -12.17
C ALA A 20 15.85 8.02 -13.34
N ALA A 21 17.18 7.94 -13.25
CA ALA A 21 18.07 8.40 -14.30
C ALA A 21 18.01 7.50 -15.56
N SER A 22 17.92 6.18 -15.38
CA SER A 22 17.78 5.22 -16.47
C SER A 22 16.32 4.89 -16.74
N ARG A 23 15.93 4.82 -18.02
CA ARG A 23 14.59 4.40 -18.43
C ARG A 23 14.30 2.93 -18.11
N ALA A 24 15.30 2.08 -18.11
CA ALA A 24 15.19 0.66 -17.77
C ALA A 24 15.19 0.38 -16.26
N SER A 25 15.23 1.41 -15.40
CA SER A 25 15.15 1.24 -13.96
C SER A 25 13.83 0.57 -13.58
N PRO A 26 13.83 -0.33 -12.57
CA PRO A 26 12.59 -0.91 -12.05
C PRO A 26 11.68 0.17 -11.46
N ALA A 27 10.37 -0.06 -11.51
CA ALA A 27 9.39 0.86 -10.96
C ALA A 27 8.83 0.37 -9.62
N ILE A 28 8.60 1.33 -8.72
CA ILE A 28 7.93 1.13 -7.43
C ILE A 28 6.60 1.88 -7.45
N ILE A 29 5.53 1.16 -7.23
CA ILE A 29 4.23 1.71 -6.88
C ILE A 29 4.26 2.05 -5.39
N PHE A 30 4.23 3.34 -5.06
CA PHE A 30 4.33 3.83 -3.69
C PHE A 30 2.98 4.41 -3.25
N ILE A 31 2.27 3.72 -2.33
CA ILE A 31 0.99 4.21 -1.83
C ILE A 31 1.15 4.75 -0.41
N CYS A 32 0.82 6.03 -0.25
CA CYS A 32 0.93 6.77 1.00
C CYS A 32 -0.03 6.24 2.07
N PRO A 33 0.30 6.41 3.38
CA PRO A 33 -0.65 6.13 4.45
C PRO A 33 -1.81 7.13 4.42
N TYR A 34 -2.90 6.75 5.06
CA TYR A 34 -4.08 7.61 5.22
C TYR A 34 -3.73 9.01 5.75
N GLY A 35 -4.35 10.01 5.16
CA GLY A 35 -4.18 11.40 5.59
C GLY A 35 -2.81 12.01 5.34
N THR A 36 -1.95 11.31 4.59
CA THR A 36 -0.59 11.79 4.29
C THR A 36 -0.43 12.07 2.80
N SER A 37 0.07 13.25 2.47
CA SER A 37 0.28 13.65 1.07
C SER A 37 1.63 13.18 0.52
N ILE A 38 1.71 13.07 -0.81
CA ILE A 38 2.96 12.85 -1.55
C ILE A 38 3.99 13.93 -1.18
N SER A 39 3.54 15.19 -1.01
CA SER A 39 4.43 16.29 -0.63
C SER A 39 5.09 16.06 0.73
N THR A 40 4.35 15.57 1.72
CA THR A 40 4.86 15.23 3.06
C THR A 40 5.89 14.09 3.00
N LEU A 41 5.66 13.09 2.15
CA LEU A 41 6.54 11.93 2.01
C LEU A 41 7.60 12.08 0.91
N ARG A 42 7.72 13.25 0.31
CA ARG A 42 8.67 13.50 -0.79
C ARG A 42 10.11 13.15 -0.44
N TRP A 43 10.49 13.25 0.81
CA TRP A 43 11.82 12.85 1.29
C TRP A 43 12.05 11.34 1.16
N ALA A 44 11.09 10.50 1.55
CA ALA A 44 11.17 9.04 1.43
C ALA A 44 11.13 8.61 -0.05
N ILE A 45 10.21 9.17 -0.82
CA ILE A 45 10.08 8.94 -2.27
C ILE A 45 11.40 9.27 -2.99
N ARG A 46 12.01 10.42 -2.67
CA ARG A 46 13.30 10.82 -3.25
C ARG A 46 14.44 9.86 -2.88
N ARG A 47 14.41 9.27 -1.69
CA ARG A 47 15.40 8.25 -1.29
C ARG A 47 15.25 6.98 -2.12
N VAL A 48 14.01 6.48 -2.32
CA VAL A 48 13.73 5.34 -3.19
C VAL A 48 14.17 5.66 -4.62
N ARG A 49 13.84 6.84 -5.15
CA ARG A 49 14.29 7.27 -6.48
C ARG A 49 15.82 7.32 -6.61
N ARG A 50 16.52 7.86 -5.60
CA ARG A 50 18.00 7.90 -5.59
C ARG A 50 18.64 6.50 -5.53
N ALA A 51 17.92 5.53 -4.99
CA ALA A 51 18.34 4.13 -5.01
C ALA A 51 18.13 3.44 -6.38
N GLY A 52 17.72 4.19 -7.40
CA GLY A 52 17.67 3.72 -8.79
C GLY A 52 16.29 3.26 -9.26
N TYR A 53 15.22 3.57 -8.54
CA TYR A 53 13.86 3.18 -8.90
C TYR A 53 13.09 4.35 -9.54
N HIS A 54 12.27 4.08 -10.56
CA HIS A 54 11.13 4.94 -10.86
C HIS A 54 10.14 4.82 -9.70
N VAL A 55 9.50 5.92 -9.31
CA VAL A 55 8.47 5.87 -8.27
C VAL A 55 7.19 6.50 -8.81
N MET A 56 6.12 5.71 -8.85
CA MET A 56 4.77 6.17 -9.06
C MET A 56 4.11 6.27 -7.68
N ALA A 57 3.98 7.48 -7.16
CA ALA A 57 3.44 7.73 -5.83
C ALA A 57 1.95 8.05 -5.90
N TYR A 58 1.19 7.49 -4.95
CA TYR A 58 -0.25 7.69 -4.81
C TYR A 58 -0.57 8.22 -3.42
N GLU A 59 -1.45 9.21 -3.34
CA GLU A 59 -2.09 9.66 -2.10
C GLU A 59 -3.60 9.54 -2.23
N THR A 60 -4.27 9.16 -1.15
CA THR A 60 -5.72 9.10 -1.08
C THR A 60 -6.26 10.35 -0.42
N THR A 61 -7.38 10.88 -0.92
CA THR A 61 -8.03 12.03 -0.27
C THR A 61 -8.66 11.58 1.04
N THR A 62 -8.59 12.44 2.07
CA THR A 62 -9.20 12.16 3.38
C THR A 62 -10.72 11.99 3.30
N ALA A 63 -11.36 12.60 2.30
CA ALA A 63 -12.79 12.52 2.06
C ALA A 63 -13.29 11.07 1.90
N VAL A 64 -12.49 10.19 1.29
CA VAL A 64 -12.85 8.78 1.05
C VAL A 64 -13.08 8.02 2.35
N PHE A 65 -12.29 8.26 3.40
CA PHE A 65 -12.41 7.57 4.68
C PHE A 65 -13.37 8.24 5.65
N MET A 66 -13.58 9.53 5.44
CA MET A 66 -14.61 10.28 6.19
C MET A 66 -16.00 10.08 5.58
N ALA A 67 -16.10 9.37 4.46
CA ALA A 67 -17.36 9.08 3.80
C ALA A 67 -18.23 8.17 4.66
N ALA A 68 -19.53 8.38 4.53
CA ALA A 68 -20.53 7.64 5.29
C ALA A 68 -20.65 6.18 4.86
N ASP A 69 -20.20 5.86 3.65
CA ASP A 69 -20.47 4.60 2.98
C ASP A 69 -19.16 3.78 2.83
N PRO A 70 -19.08 2.58 3.44
CA PRO A 70 -17.97 1.66 3.23
C PRO A 70 -17.76 1.25 1.77
N ALA A 71 -18.78 1.32 0.91
CA ALA A 71 -18.66 1.03 -0.52
C ALA A 71 -17.66 1.95 -1.22
N ILE A 72 -17.50 3.19 -0.74
CA ILE A 72 -16.54 4.15 -1.29
C ILE A 72 -15.09 3.60 -1.26
N LEU A 73 -14.74 2.81 -0.24
CA LEU A 73 -13.42 2.17 -0.20
C LEU A 73 -13.27 1.11 -1.31
N CYS A 74 -14.33 0.36 -1.58
CA CYS A 74 -14.35 -0.63 -2.68
C CYS A 74 -14.17 0.07 -4.03
N ASP A 75 -14.89 1.16 -4.25
CA ASP A 75 -14.81 1.96 -5.48
C ASP A 75 -13.41 2.57 -5.65
N LEU A 76 -12.83 3.11 -4.57
CA LEU A 76 -11.45 3.62 -4.57
C LEU A 76 -10.45 2.54 -5.00
N ILE A 77 -10.53 1.34 -4.40
CA ILE A 77 -9.60 0.24 -4.73
C ILE A 77 -9.77 -0.17 -6.18
N CYS A 78 -11.01 -0.27 -6.67
CA CYS A 78 -11.29 -0.60 -8.07
C CYS A 78 -10.74 0.46 -9.03
N ALA A 79 -10.93 1.75 -8.71
CA ALA A 79 -10.42 2.86 -9.52
C ALA A 79 -8.89 2.89 -9.52
N MET A 80 -8.25 2.76 -8.34
CA MET A 80 -6.79 2.70 -8.23
C MET A 80 -6.21 1.51 -8.98
N ARG A 81 -6.84 0.33 -8.93
CA ARG A 81 -6.37 -0.85 -9.67
C ARG A 81 -6.37 -0.59 -11.17
N LYS A 82 -7.43 -0.01 -11.72
CA LYS A 82 -7.51 0.35 -13.16
C LYS A 82 -6.41 1.35 -13.55
N ASP A 83 -6.19 2.37 -12.73
CA ASP A 83 -5.12 3.35 -12.98
C ASP A 83 -3.74 2.68 -12.91
N LEU A 84 -3.47 1.85 -11.90
CA LEU A 84 -2.22 1.09 -11.77
C LEU A 84 -1.94 0.21 -13.00
N GLU A 85 -2.92 -0.53 -13.50
CA GLU A 85 -2.80 -1.35 -14.71
C GLU A 85 -2.44 -0.49 -15.93
N SER A 86 -3.09 0.67 -16.08
CA SER A 86 -2.81 1.64 -17.13
C SER A 86 -1.39 2.19 -17.04
N GLN A 87 -0.96 2.61 -15.84
CA GLN A 87 0.39 3.16 -15.62
C GLN A 87 1.48 2.11 -15.81
N ILE A 88 1.25 0.87 -15.36
CA ILE A 88 2.17 -0.25 -15.59
C ILE A 88 2.31 -0.53 -17.09
N SER A 89 1.20 -0.55 -17.83
CA SER A 89 1.21 -0.75 -19.28
C SER A 89 1.98 0.37 -20.00
N ARG A 90 1.77 1.61 -19.61
CA ARG A 90 2.51 2.78 -20.13
C ARG A 90 4.00 2.66 -19.82
N LEU A 91 4.38 2.39 -18.57
CA LEU A 91 5.80 2.26 -18.21
C LEU A 91 6.48 1.09 -18.92
N ARG A 92 5.76 -0.02 -19.16
CA ARG A 92 6.27 -1.12 -19.99
C ARG A 92 6.57 -0.69 -21.42
N SER A 93 5.70 0.09 -22.05
CA SER A 93 5.93 0.62 -23.39
C SER A 93 7.12 1.58 -23.44
N GLU A 94 7.52 2.16 -22.32
CA GLU A 94 8.69 3.00 -22.17
C GLU A 94 9.98 2.23 -21.79
N GLY A 95 9.91 0.88 -21.67
CA GLY A 95 11.05 -0.01 -21.44
C GLY A 95 11.25 -0.45 -19.98
N VAL A 96 10.32 -0.15 -19.06
CA VAL A 96 10.36 -0.67 -17.68
C VAL A 96 9.88 -2.12 -17.67
N THR A 97 10.69 -3.03 -17.19
CA THR A 97 10.39 -4.48 -17.20
C THR A 97 10.04 -5.04 -15.83
N GLU A 98 10.44 -4.36 -14.76
CA GLU A 98 10.24 -4.83 -13.39
C GLU A 98 9.38 -3.85 -12.58
N PHE A 99 8.38 -4.39 -11.88
CA PHE A 99 7.47 -3.63 -11.06
C PHE A 99 7.38 -4.23 -9.66
N GLY A 100 7.63 -3.39 -8.68
CA GLY A 100 7.42 -3.68 -7.27
C GLY A 100 6.54 -2.63 -6.61
N PHE A 101 6.32 -2.77 -5.31
CA PHE A 101 5.51 -1.82 -4.58
C PHE A 101 6.05 -1.54 -3.16
N PHE A 102 5.58 -0.42 -2.62
CA PHE A 102 5.73 -0.04 -1.22
C PHE A 102 4.42 0.60 -0.75
N GLY A 103 3.64 -0.14 0.01
CA GLY A 103 2.44 0.37 0.65
C GLY A 103 2.69 0.72 2.10
N SER A 104 2.07 1.78 2.59
CA SER A 104 2.18 2.14 3.99
C SER A 104 0.81 2.33 4.62
N SER A 105 0.55 1.62 5.74
CA SER A 105 -0.74 1.62 6.44
C SER A 105 -1.88 1.29 5.48
N LEU A 106 -2.81 2.22 5.25
CA LEU A 106 -3.85 2.07 4.25
C LEU A 106 -3.31 1.68 2.87
N GLY A 107 -2.16 2.24 2.47
CA GLY A 107 -1.51 1.87 1.22
C GLY A 107 -1.13 0.39 1.13
N SER A 108 -0.76 -0.24 2.26
CA SER A 108 -0.56 -1.68 2.33
C SER A 108 -1.86 -2.44 2.09
N PHE A 109 -2.95 -1.98 2.72
CA PHE A 109 -4.26 -2.59 2.56
C PHE A 109 -4.77 -2.52 1.10
N ILE A 110 -4.62 -1.37 0.45
CA ILE A 110 -4.97 -1.22 -0.97
C ILE A 110 -4.17 -2.22 -1.82
N LEU A 111 -2.88 -2.35 -1.56
CA LEU A 111 -2.00 -3.24 -2.32
C LEU A 111 -2.30 -4.73 -2.10
N TYR A 112 -2.82 -5.15 -0.94
CA TYR A 112 -3.33 -6.52 -0.77
C TYR A 112 -4.38 -6.87 -1.82
N ASN A 113 -5.18 -5.89 -2.23
CA ASN A 113 -6.24 -6.05 -3.23
C ASN A 113 -5.76 -5.85 -4.68
N CYS A 114 -4.46 -5.55 -4.88
CA CYS A 114 -3.87 -5.29 -6.19
C CYS A 114 -2.86 -6.36 -6.63
N ILE A 115 -2.43 -7.28 -5.75
CA ILE A 115 -1.44 -8.33 -6.08
C ILE A 115 -2.10 -9.61 -6.60
N GLY A 116 -1.28 -10.55 -7.05
CA GLY A 116 -1.72 -11.83 -7.59
C GLY A 116 -2.42 -11.67 -8.92
N ASP A 117 -3.55 -12.35 -9.09
CA ASP A 117 -4.33 -12.34 -10.33
C ASP A 117 -4.89 -10.95 -10.67
N ALA A 118 -5.01 -10.04 -9.68
CA ALA A 118 -5.50 -8.70 -9.90
C ALA A 118 -4.52 -7.86 -10.76
N ILE A 119 -3.24 -7.82 -10.38
CA ILE A 119 -2.17 -7.17 -11.17
C ILE A 119 -0.93 -8.07 -11.17
N PRO A 120 -0.83 -9.02 -12.13
CA PRO A 120 0.27 -10.01 -12.15
C PRO A 120 1.67 -9.42 -12.29
N ALA A 121 1.78 -8.14 -12.62
CA ALA A 121 3.05 -7.43 -12.71
C ALA A 121 3.68 -7.13 -11.35
N LEU A 122 2.87 -7.02 -10.28
CA LEU A 122 3.31 -6.68 -8.93
C LEU A 122 3.76 -7.95 -8.20
N ARG A 123 4.97 -8.40 -8.48
CA ARG A 123 5.50 -9.68 -7.99
C ARG A 123 6.36 -9.57 -6.74
N TRP A 124 6.73 -8.38 -6.33
CA TRP A 124 7.56 -8.15 -5.15
C TRP A 124 7.24 -6.79 -4.52
N GLY A 125 7.43 -6.69 -3.23
CA GLY A 125 7.19 -5.40 -2.58
C GLY A 125 7.13 -5.47 -1.06
N VAL A 126 6.77 -4.32 -0.51
CA VAL A 126 6.79 -4.05 0.93
C VAL A 126 5.40 -3.61 1.39
N PHE A 127 4.91 -4.26 2.41
CA PHE A 127 3.77 -3.85 3.22
C PHE A 127 4.28 -3.22 4.51
N ASN A 128 4.39 -1.90 4.52
CA ASN A 128 4.89 -1.14 5.67
C ASN A 128 3.74 -0.80 6.61
N THR A 129 3.58 -1.59 7.63
CA THR A 129 2.43 -1.67 8.53
C THR A 129 1.11 -1.80 7.74
N GLY A 130 0.16 -2.45 8.28
CA GLY A 130 -1.10 -2.76 7.64
C GLY A 130 -1.62 -4.07 8.20
N GLY A 131 -2.88 -4.35 7.98
CA GLY A 131 -3.54 -5.53 8.53
C GLY A 131 -5.03 -5.43 8.29
N ASP A 132 -5.83 -5.83 9.27
CA ASP A 132 -7.27 -5.73 9.23
C ASP A 132 -7.73 -4.27 9.13
N ILE A 133 -8.37 -3.90 8.02
CA ILE A 133 -8.79 -2.51 7.77
C ILE A 133 -9.92 -2.07 8.69
N ALA A 134 -10.87 -2.95 9.00
CA ALA A 134 -12.01 -2.61 9.86
C ALA A 134 -11.52 -2.36 11.28
N GLN A 135 -10.67 -3.23 11.81
CA GLN A 135 -10.04 -3.09 13.11
C GLN A 135 -9.15 -1.83 13.18
N GLY A 136 -8.30 -1.62 12.16
CA GLY A 136 -7.44 -0.45 12.08
C GLY A 136 -8.23 0.85 12.07
N MET A 137 -9.27 0.95 11.24
CA MET A 137 -10.16 2.11 11.19
C MET A 137 -10.92 2.31 12.51
N TRP A 138 -11.31 1.23 13.18
CA TRP A 138 -12.00 1.29 14.48
C TRP A 138 -11.09 1.75 15.62
N ARG A 139 -9.80 1.44 15.57
CA ARG A 139 -8.79 1.93 16.52
C ARG A 139 -8.44 3.41 16.32
N LEU A 140 -8.72 3.97 15.14
CA LEU A 140 -8.58 5.41 14.87
C LEU A 140 -9.78 6.17 15.45
N ASP A 141 -9.60 6.86 16.58
CA ASP A 141 -10.67 7.55 17.29
C ASP A 141 -11.52 8.49 16.41
N GLY A 142 -10.89 9.25 15.55
CA GLY A 142 -11.58 10.15 14.64
C GLY A 142 -12.45 9.41 13.63
N ALA A 143 -11.94 8.35 13.01
CA ALA A 143 -12.68 7.51 12.07
C ALA A 143 -13.81 6.76 12.78
N ARG A 144 -13.54 6.14 13.93
CA ARG A 144 -14.55 5.45 14.73
C ARG A 144 -15.72 6.37 15.10
N ARG A 145 -15.45 7.59 15.57
CA ARG A 145 -16.52 8.55 15.90
C ARG A 145 -17.40 8.86 14.70
N GLN A 146 -16.80 9.07 13.53
CA GLN A 146 -17.56 9.32 12.31
C GLN A 146 -18.41 8.12 11.88
N HIS A 147 -17.90 6.92 11.98
CA HIS A 147 -18.67 5.71 11.67
C HIS A 147 -19.83 5.52 12.67
N VAL A 148 -19.59 5.68 13.97
CA VAL A 148 -20.64 5.56 15.01
C VAL A 148 -21.75 6.59 14.80
N LEU A 149 -21.42 7.86 14.52
CA LEU A 149 -22.41 8.91 14.23
C LEU A 149 -23.30 8.59 13.03
N ARG A 150 -22.89 7.69 12.15
CA ARG A 150 -23.61 7.24 10.97
C ARG A 150 -24.24 5.86 11.11
N GLY A 151 -24.30 5.33 12.35
CA GLY A 151 -24.93 4.06 12.67
C GLY A 151 -24.11 2.82 12.28
N TRP A 152 -22.81 2.96 12.06
CA TRP A 152 -21.91 1.83 11.84
C TRP A 152 -21.42 1.27 13.18
N SER A 153 -21.19 -0.03 13.20
CA SER A 153 -20.51 -0.75 14.28
C SER A 153 -19.34 -1.54 13.70
N LEU A 154 -18.39 -1.95 14.51
CA LEU A 154 -17.25 -2.76 14.04
C LEU A 154 -17.70 -4.03 13.30
N PRO A 155 -18.62 -4.88 13.83
CA PRO A 155 -19.08 -6.08 13.11
C PRO A 155 -19.73 -5.74 11.76
N ARG A 156 -20.42 -4.60 11.66
CA ARG A 156 -21.03 -4.17 10.40
C ARG A 156 -19.99 -3.71 9.39
N LEU A 157 -18.90 -3.05 9.83
CA LEU A 157 -17.76 -2.70 8.96
C LEU A 157 -17.00 -3.93 8.51
N GLU A 158 -16.74 -4.89 9.42
CA GLU A 158 -16.10 -6.17 9.08
C GLU A 158 -16.89 -6.92 8.01
N ALA A 159 -18.21 -6.98 8.15
CA ALA A 159 -19.08 -7.60 7.15
C ALA A 159 -19.06 -6.86 5.81
N ALA A 160 -19.08 -5.52 5.83
CA ALA A 160 -19.09 -4.69 4.61
C ALA A 160 -17.75 -4.77 3.83
N TRP A 161 -16.64 -5.01 4.52
CA TRP A 161 -15.31 -5.09 3.92
C TRP A 161 -14.72 -6.51 3.89
N ALA A 162 -15.55 -7.55 4.14
CA ALA A 162 -15.08 -8.92 4.21
C ALA A 162 -14.29 -9.36 2.96
N ASP A 163 -14.79 -9.03 1.77
CA ASP A 163 -14.13 -9.39 0.50
C ASP A 163 -12.84 -8.61 0.25
N LEU A 164 -12.72 -7.40 0.82
CA LEU A 164 -11.49 -6.61 0.74
C LEU A 164 -10.47 -7.04 1.79
N GLN A 165 -10.95 -7.42 2.97
CA GLN A 165 -10.12 -7.79 4.10
C GLN A 165 -9.38 -9.10 3.90
N TRP A 166 -10.00 -10.02 3.15
CA TRP A 166 -9.46 -11.33 2.84
C TRP A 166 -9.39 -11.54 1.33
N PRO A 167 -8.54 -10.78 0.60
CA PRO A 167 -8.46 -10.90 -0.84
C PRO A 167 -8.05 -12.32 -1.24
N LYS A 168 -8.68 -12.81 -2.30
CA LYS A 168 -8.27 -14.04 -2.94
C LYS A 168 -7.05 -13.74 -3.80
N PHE A 169 -5.88 -14.09 -3.32
CA PHE A 169 -4.62 -13.73 -4.00
C PHE A 169 -4.40 -14.47 -5.33
N GLY A 170 -5.13 -15.57 -5.58
CA GLY A 170 -4.84 -16.45 -6.71
C GLY A 170 -3.45 -17.09 -6.56
N ARG A 171 -2.68 -17.16 -7.65
CA ARG A 171 -1.32 -17.68 -7.65
C ARG A 171 -0.29 -16.61 -7.40
N LEU A 172 0.59 -16.85 -6.42
CA LEU A 172 1.69 -15.95 -6.05
C LEU A 172 3.07 -16.61 -6.24
N ASP A 173 3.17 -17.59 -7.12
CA ASP A 173 4.44 -18.30 -7.37
C ASP A 173 5.55 -17.34 -7.81
N GLY A 174 6.68 -17.42 -7.11
CA GLY A 174 7.83 -16.53 -7.34
C GLY A 174 7.62 -15.07 -6.91
N CYS A 175 6.51 -14.77 -6.25
CA CYS A 175 6.33 -13.47 -5.60
C CYS A 175 7.12 -13.40 -4.29
N ARG A 176 7.62 -12.21 -3.96
CA ARG A 176 8.39 -11.97 -2.74
C ARG A 176 7.89 -10.72 -2.01
N PHE A 177 7.45 -10.89 -0.77
CA PHE A 177 6.91 -9.79 0.03
C PHE A 177 7.61 -9.65 1.37
N VAL A 178 7.79 -8.42 1.80
CA VAL A 178 8.30 -8.07 3.13
C VAL A 178 7.24 -7.28 3.87
N PHE A 179 6.83 -7.78 5.01
CA PHE A 179 5.99 -7.07 5.95
C PHE A 179 6.86 -6.33 6.96
N VAL A 180 6.60 -5.06 7.17
CA VAL A 180 7.22 -4.27 8.23
C VAL A 180 6.16 -3.97 9.27
N SER A 181 6.38 -4.36 10.50
CA SER A 181 5.41 -4.14 11.59
C SER A 181 6.09 -3.99 12.94
N SER A 182 5.33 -3.60 13.95
CA SER A 182 5.75 -3.54 15.34
C SER A 182 4.67 -4.13 16.25
N ARG A 183 5.07 -4.84 17.29
CA ARG A 183 4.13 -5.33 18.33
C ARG A 183 3.48 -4.19 19.11
N HIS A 184 4.13 -3.04 19.13
CA HIS A 184 3.63 -1.84 19.82
C HIS A 184 2.89 -0.87 18.89
N ASP A 185 2.58 -1.30 17.66
CA ASP A 185 1.70 -0.53 16.78
C ASP A 185 0.27 -0.57 17.31
N THR A 186 -0.29 0.59 17.62
CA THR A 186 -1.60 0.69 18.25
C THR A 186 -2.78 0.61 17.28
N ILE A 187 -2.51 0.70 15.97
CA ILE A 187 -3.53 0.68 14.91
C ILE A 187 -3.48 -0.62 14.12
N ALA A 188 -2.28 -1.06 13.73
CA ALA A 188 -2.03 -2.26 12.95
C ALA A 188 -0.88 -3.07 13.59
N PRO A 189 -1.12 -3.69 14.76
CA PRO A 189 -0.10 -4.48 15.44
C PRO A 189 0.34 -5.68 14.60
N LEU A 190 1.47 -6.27 14.97
CA LEU A 190 2.03 -7.44 14.28
C LEU A 190 1.03 -8.60 14.15
N ASP A 191 0.18 -8.79 15.14
CA ASP A 191 -0.81 -9.87 15.15
C ASP A 191 -1.89 -9.70 14.07
N ASP A 192 -2.19 -8.48 13.64
CA ASP A 192 -3.16 -8.21 12.59
C ASP A 192 -2.68 -8.63 11.19
N ILE A 193 -1.38 -8.82 11.00
CA ILE A 193 -0.84 -9.30 9.71
C ILE A 193 -0.75 -10.84 9.64
N ALA A 194 -0.76 -11.52 10.77
CA ALA A 194 -0.63 -12.98 10.84
C ALA A 194 -1.64 -13.73 9.93
N PRO A 195 -2.92 -13.32 9.86
CA PRO A 195 -3.91 -13.93 8.98
C PRO A 195 -3.59 -13.84 7.48
N TYR A 196 -2.79 -12.88 7.04
CA TYR A 196 -2.39 -12.74 5.63
C TYR A 196 -1.19 -13.62 5.26
N LEU A 197 -0.29 -13.90 6.22
CA LEU A 197 0.97 -14.59 5.96
C LEU A 197 0.77 -16.03 5.51
N GLY A 198 -0.14 -16.75 6.16
CA GLY A 198 -0.46 -18.14 5.84
C GLY A 198 -1.01 -18.29 4.42
N PRO A 199 -2.12 -17.63 4.07
CA PRO A 199 -2.71 -17.68 2.73
C PRO A 199 -1.73 -17.25 1.63
N MET A 200 -0.91 -16.21 1.83
CA MET A 200 0.08 -15.81 0.83
C MET A 200 1.14 -16.88 0.58
N ARG A 201 1.63 -17.55 1.63
CA ARG A 201 2.58 -18.65 1.51
C ARG A 201 1.95 -19.86 0.82
N GLN A 202 0.70 -20.19 1.15
CA GLN A 202 -0.05 -21.26 0.48
C GLN A 202 -0.28 -20.95 -1.00
N ALA A 203 -0.44 -19.68 -1.38
CA ALA A 203 -0.53 -19.23 -2.76
C ALA A 203 0.83 -19.22 -3.50
N GLY A 204 1.95 -19.57 -2.84
CA GLY A 204 3.28 -19.71 -3.43
C GLY A 204 4.23 -18.53 -3.19
N ALA A 205 3.85 -17.53 -2.42
CA ALA A 205 4.72 -16.38 -2.14
C ALA A 205 5.81 -16.69 -1.10
N GLN A 206 6.97 -16.09 -1.28
CA GLN A 206 7.98 -15.94 -0.23
C GLN A 206 7.63 -14.72 0.62
N VAL A 207 7.34 -14.93 1.90
CA VAL A 207 6.91 -13.86 2.80
C VAL A 207 7.83 -13.78 4.00
N SER A 208 8.44 -12.59 4.20
CA SER A 208 9.27 -12.25 5.34
C SER A 208 8.59 -11.18 6.21
N VAL A 209 8.88 -11.20 7.50
CA VAL A 209 8.42 -10.17 8.45
C VAL A 209 9.64 -9.50 9.05
N LEU A 210 9.68 -8.18 8.94
CA LEU A 210 10.66 -7.32 9.58
C LEU A 210 10.00 -6.59 10.75
N GLU A 211 10.27 -7.07 11.96
CA GLU A 211 9.81 -6.39 13.17
C GLU A 211 10.70 -5.18 13.45
N VAL A 212 10.10 -4.00 13.53
CA VAL A 212 10.79 -2.75 13.89
C VAL A 212 10.50 -2.37 15.34
N ARG A 213 11.51 -1.85 16.03
CA ARG A 213 11.36 -1.30 17.39
C ARG A 213 10.76 0.09 17.30
N ALA A 214 9.44 0.17 17.32
CA ALA A 214 8.70 1.42 17.24
C ALA A 214 7.57 1.43 18.27
N ILE A 215 7.24 2.59 18.80
CA ILE A 215 6.16 2.77 19.77
C ILE A 215 5.01 3.49 19.07
N GLY A 216 3.94 2.74 18.76
CA GLY A 216 2.75 3.28 18.08
C GLY A 216 2.86 3.34 16.55
N HIS A 217 1.71 3.60 15.93
CA HIS A 217 1.52 3.47 14.48
C HIS A 217 2.40 4.41 13.66
N LEU A 218 2.42 5.71 14.01
CA LEU A 218 3.18 6.70 13.26
C LEU A 218 4.68 6.40 13.27
N THR A 219 5.23 5.99 14.40
CA THR A 219 6.66 5.66 14.51
C THR A 219 7.00 4.39 13.74
N THR A 220 6.08 3.42 13.66
CA THR A 220 6.22 2.23 12.81
C THR A 220 6.25 2.61 11.34
N ILE A 221 5.33 3.48 10.89
CA ILE A 221 5.32 4.02 9.53
C ILE A 221 6.65 4.69 9.21
N VAL A 222 7.10 5.62 10.06
CA VAL A 222 8.34 6.38 9.84
C VAL A 222 9.56 5.46 9.82
N ALA A 223 9.64 4.47 10.70
CA ALA A 223 10.74 3.50 10.72
C ALA A 223 10.86 2.72 9.40
N GLY A 224 9.72 2.27 8.84
CA GLY A 224 9.70 1.61 7.53
C GLY A 224 10.05 2.55 6.38
N LEU A 225 9.50 3.77 6.38
CA LEU A 225 9.79 4.79 5.36
C LEU A 225 11.28 5.20 5.38
N TRP A 226 11.88 5.29 6.57
CA TRP A 226 13.31 5.60 6.69
C TRP A 226 14.19 4.52 6.08
N GLN A 227 13.80 3.26 6.21
CA GLN A 227 14.50 2.10 5.68
C GLN A 227 14.01 1.67 4.30
N ALA A 228 13.07 2.37 3.68
CA ALA A 228 12.39 1.95 2.45
C ALA A 228 13.35 1.46 1.35
N PRO A 229 14.45 2.14 0.97
CA PRO A 229 15.35 1.64 -0.07
C PRO A 229 15.96 0.27 0.25
N ARG A 230 16.34 0.05 1.53
CA ARG A 230 16.91 -1.22 1.99
C ARG A 230 15.87 -2.35 1.96
N ILE A 231 14.67 -2.07 2.47
CA ILE A 231 13.61 -3.08 2.57
C ILE A 231 13.09 -3.43 1.17
N ILE A 232 12.99 -2.46 0.26
CA ILE A 232 12.65 -2.68 -1.15
C ILE A 232 13.69 -3.59 -1.81
N ALA A 233 14.98 -3.37 -1.56
CA ALA A 233 16.04 -4.23 -2.09
C ALA A 233 15.96 -5.67 -1.53
N MET A 234 15.51 -5.85 -0.28
CA MET A 234 15.27 -7.19 0.30
C MET A 234 14.09 -7.91 -0.35
N ALA A 235 13.06 -7.17 -0.73
CA ALA A 235 11.87 -7.72 -1.40
C ALA A 235 12.15 -8.05 -2.88
N ARG A 236 13.02 -7.31 -3.54
CA ARG A 236 13.33 -7.51 -4.96
C ARG A 236 14.05 -8.85 -5.17
N PRO A 237 13.61 -9.70 -6.13
CA PRO A 237 14.38 -10.87 -6.54
C PRO A 237 15.73 -10.43 -7.13
N GLY A 238 16.78 -11.20 -6.87
CA GLY A 238 18.10 -10.97 -7.42
C GLY A 238 18.18 -11.30 -8.90
#